data_b604e0884902c08049cb739abfad7ec3
#
_entry.id   b604e0884902c08049cb739abfad7ec3
#
_cell.length_a   1.000
_cell.length_b   1.000
_cell.length_c   1.000
_cell.angle_alpha   90.00
_cell.angle_beta   90.00
_cell.angle_gamma   90.00
#
_symmetry.space_group_name_H-M   'P 1'
#
loop_
_entity.id
_entity.type
_entity.pdbx_description
1 polymer ?
#
loop_
_entity_poly.entity_id
_entity_poly.type
_entity_poly.pdbx_seq_one_letter_code
_entity_poly.pdbx_strand_id
1 'polypeptide(L)'
;MKKILFLAFMALGMSAMAQHVTPLSIQLADVKLDSLRTLYINEPTMYRAALEVVAQNLAKNAEEIKAAKAELKVEQTHGKEMANSLKEATKMTASLKKLYTKEESELKSMQKVVEKQQKTLNKQKELNQSTRDNYLLFLEKQQKELGYSLREVADRQRAIADLETSIQNGQTRLQTYIQETQQKALDLAQLEAELKARTATLKAEQKTAKSLQ
;
A
#
# COMPACT_ATOMS: atom_id res chain seq x y z
N MET A 1 -6.54 20.11 13.84
CA MET A 1 -5.93 20.39 12.53
C MET A 1 -4.66 19.58 12.27
N LYS A 2 -3.59 19.66 13.10
CA LYS A 2 -2.31 18.94 12.85
C LYS A 2 -2.46 17.42 12.63
N LYS A 3 -3.34 16.71 13.36
CA LYS A 3 -3.53 15.25 13.21
C LYS A 3 -4.24 14.86 11.91
N ILE A 4 -5.20 15.67 11.43
CA ILE A 4 -5.90 15.45 10.15
C ILE A 4 -4.96 15.72 8.98
N LEU A 5 -4.14 16.78 9.07
CA LEU A 5 -3.11 17.08 8.06
C LEU A 5 -2.07 15.94 7.98
N PHE A 6 -1.66 15.37 9.10
CA PHE A 6 -0.72 14.25 9.15
C PHE A 6 -1.32 12.98 8.52
N LEU A 7 -2.60 12.69 8.76
CA LEU A 7 -3.32 11.58 8.14
C LEU A 7 -3.52 11.79 6.63
N ALA A 8 -3.86 13.01 6.21
CA ALA A 8 -3.93 13.35 4.79
C ALA A 8 -2.56 13.21 4.10
N PHE A 9 -1.47 13.58 4.79
CA PHE A 9 -0.10 13.38 4.30
C PHE A 9 0.28 11.91 4.22
N MET A 10 -0.13 11.08 5.19
CA MET A 10 0.06 9.62 5.15
C MET A 10 -0.74 8.98 4.02
N ALA A 11 -2.00 9.37 3.82
CA ALA A 11 -2.86 8.86 2.75
C ALA A 11 -2.36 9.29 1.35
N LEU A 12 -1.86 10.52 1.20
CA LEU A 12 -1.22 11.03 -0.03
C LEU A 12 0.15 10.38 -0.25
N GLY A 13 0.95 10.16 0.79
CA GLY A 13 2.21 9.42 0.73
C GLY A 13 2.00 7.97 0.28
N MET A 14 0.94 7.32 0.73
CA MET A 14 0.56 5.98 0.26
C MET A 14 0.11 5.96 -1.21
N SER A 15 -0.48 7.05 -1.72
CA SER A 15 -0.83 7.18 -3.14
C SER A 15 0.41 7.35 -4.03
N ALA A 16 1.45 8.05 -3.54
CA ALA A 16 2.72 8.22 -4.23
C ALA A 16 3.62 6.96 -4.17
N MET A 17 3.39 6.08 -3.20
CA MET A 17 4.13 4.83 -3.01
C MET A 17 3.56 3.63 -3.77
N ALA A 18 2.65 3.82 -4.73
CA ALA A 18 2.23 2.75 -5.63
C ALA A 18 3.39 2.40 -6.60
N GLN A 19 4.50 1.92 -6.04
CA GLN A 19 5.51 1.26 -6.84
C GLN A 19 4.88 -0.04 -7.33
N HIS A 20 4.83 -0.20 -8.65
CA HIS A 20 4.48 -1.48 -9.27
C HIS A 20 5.59 -2.48 -8.96
N VAL A 21 5.20 -3.73 -8.74
CA VAL A 21 6.16 -4.84 -8.68
C VAL A 21 6.90 -4.89 -10.01
N THR A 22 8.23 -4.89 -9.96
CA THR A 22 9.06 -4.95 -11.18
C THR A 22 8.81 -6.29 -11.89
N PRO A 23 8.33 -6.30 -13.14
CA PRO A 23 8.06 -7.55 -13.84
C PRO A 23 9.35 -8.33 -14.07
N LEU A 24 9.26 -9.67 -14.02
CA LEU A 24 10.37 -10.55 -14.35
C LEU A 24 10.64 -10.52 -15.86
N SER A 25 11.88 -10.17 -16.22
CA SER A 25 12.34 -10.17 -17.62
C SER A 25 13.40 -11.24 -17.91
N ILE A 26 13.59 -12.20 -16.98
CA ILE A 26 14.62 -13.23 -17.09
C ILE A 26 14.18 -14.27 -18.12
N GLN A 27 14.96 -14.43 -19.18
CA GLN A 27 14.82 -15.50 -20.14
C GLN A 27 15.98 -16.49 -19.97
N LEU A 28 15.66 -17.73 -19.62
CA LEU A 28 16.69 -18.77 -19.55
C LEU A 28 17.24 -19.05 -20.93
N ALA A 29 18.57 -19.11 -21.04
CA ALA A 29 19.24 -19.46 -22.28
C ALA A 29 18.68 -20.77 -22.85
N ASP A 30 18.26 -20.74 -24.14
CA ASP A 30 17.79 -21.95 -24.81
C ASP A 30 18.99 -22.86 -25.12
N VAL A 31 19.01 -24.00 -24.45
CA VAL A 31 20.14 -24.92 -24.51
C VAL A 31 19.73 -26.16 -25.32
N LYS A 32 19.92 -26.09 -26.62
CA LYS A 32 19.72 -27.24 -27.51
C LYS A 32 20.94 -28.17 -27.48
N LEU A 33 21.18 -28.83 -26.36
CA LEU A 33 22.34 -29.70 -26.16
C LEU A 33 22.39 -30.84 -27.21
N ASP A 34 21.27 -31.42 -27.56
CA ASP A 34 21.18 -32.44 -28.60
C ASP A 34 21.66 -31.92 -29.97
N SER A 35 21.29 -30.68 -30.31
CA SER A 35 21.74 -30.06 -31.56
C SER A 35 23.25 -29.77 -31.53
N LEU A 36 23.80 -29.34 -30.40
CA LEU A 36 25.24 -29.14 -30.24
C LEU A 36 26.00 -30.47 -30.35
N ARG A 37 25.48 -31.54 -29.75
CA ARG A 37 26.07 -32.88 -29.85
C ARG A 37 26.08 -33.37 -31.29
N THR A 38 24.99 -33.23 -32.02
CA THR A 38 24.90 -33.63 -33.42
C THR A 38 25.85 -32.85 -34.32
N LEU A 39 26.00 -31.55 -34.11
CA LEU A 39 26.86 -30.67 -34.89
C LEU A 39 28.35 -30.94 -34.68
N TYR A 40 28.77 -31.24 -33.46
CA TYR A 40 30.18 -31.28 -33.07
C TYR A 40 30.69 -32.66 -32.62
N ILE A 41 29.94 -33.74 -32.89
CA ILE A 41 30.29 -35.09 -32.44
C ILE A 41 31.67 -35.55 -32.94
N ASN A 42 32.08 -35.09 -34.14
CA ASN A 42 33.37 -35.39 -34.76
C ASN A 42 34.47 -34.35 -34.41
N GLU A 43 34.14 -33.32 -33.66
CA GLU A 43 35.05 -32.21 -33.26
C GLU A 43 35.01 -32.01 -31.74
N PRO A 44 35.65 -32.91 -30.93
CA PRO A 44 35.51 -32.87 -29.47
C PRO A 44 35.94 -31.56 -28.81
N THR A 45 36.91 -30.88 -29.38
CA THR A 45 37.39 -29.56 -28.88
C THR A 45 36.35 -28.47 -29.06
N MET A 46 35.70 -28.42 -30.24
CA MET A 46 34.63 -27.48 -30.54
C MET A 46 33.37 -27.76 -29.69
N TYR A 47 33.08 -29.05 -29.50
CA TYR A 47 31.95 -29.44 -28.63
C TYR A 47 32.16 -28.97 -27.18
N ARG A 48 33.38 -29.15 -26.60
CA ARG A 48 33.70 -28.67 -25.27
C ARG A 48 33.59 -27.15 -25.17
N ALA A 49 34.13 -26.42 -26.15
CA ALA A 49 34.01 -24.94 -26.18
C ALA A 49 32.57 -24.50 -26.24
N ALA A 50 31.71 -25.14 -27.04
CA ALA A 50 30.27 -24.82 -27.11
C ALA A 50 29.55 -25.09 -25.76
N LEU A 51 29.86 -26.20 -25.09
CA LEU A 51 29.34 -26.48 -23.75
C LEU A 51 29.79 -25.48 -22.67
N GLU A 52 30.99 -24.91 -22.83
CA GLU A 52 31.48 -23.86 -21.93
C GLU A 52 30.71 -22.55 -22.10
N VAL A 53 30.40 -22.14 -23.33
CA VAL A 53 29.52 -20.98 -23.61
C VAL A 53 28.14 -21.19 -22.98
N VAL A 54 27.58 -22.40 -23.09
CA VAL A 54 26.31 -22.73 -22.44
C VAL A 54 26.43 -22.62 -20.91
N ALA A 55 27.52 -23.11 -20.33
CA ALA A 55 27.77 -22.99 -18.88
C ALA A 55 27.82 -21.53 -18.41
N GLN A 56 28.49 -20.68 -19.16
CA GLN A 56 28.57 -19.24 -18.87
C GLN A 56 27.19 -18.57 -18.93
N ASN A 57 26.37 -18.90 -19.93
CA ASN A 57 25.01 -18.36 -20.04
C ASN A 57 24.10 -18.82 -18.88
N LEU A 58 24.19 -20.09 -18.49
CA LEU A 58 23.42 -20.58 -17.32
C LEU A 58 23.93 -19.95 -16.01
N ALA A 59 25.23 -19.70 -15.87
CA ALA A 59 25.78 -18.99 -14.71
C ALA A 59 25.28 -17.55 -14.66
N LYS A 60 25.18 -16.85 -15.80
CA LYS A 60 24.58 -15.53 -15.88
C LYS A 60 23.11 -15.54 -15.47
N ASN A 61 22.32 -16.50 -15.95
CA ASN A 61 20.92 -16.64 -15.52
C ASN A 61 20.81 -16.93 -14.01
N ALA A 62 21.76 -17.66 -13.41
CA ALA A 62 21.77 -17.89 -11.96
C ALA A 62 21.96 -16.58 -11.18
N GLU A 63 22.85 -15.69 -11.62
CA GLU A 63 23.04 -14.37 -10.99
C GLU A 63 21.82 -13.45 -11.19
N GLU A 64 21.18 -13.48 -12.36
CA GLU A 64 19.95 -12.73 -12.62
C GLU A 64 18.79 -13.19 -11.69
N ILE A 65 18.61 -14.50 -11.54
CA ILE A 65 17.61 -15.05 -10.61
C ILE A 65 17.93 -14.66 -9.15
N LYS A 66 19.20 -14.68 -8.76
CA LYS A 66 19.62 -14.27 -7.41
C LYS A 66 19.36 -12.79 -7.15
N ALA A 67 19.64 -11.92 -8.12
CA ALA A 67 19.32 -10.49 -8.06
C ALA A 67 17.81 -10.26 -7.93
N ALA A 68 17.01 -10.91 -8.78
CA ALA A 68 15.55 -10.79 -8.74
C ALA A 68 14.94 -11.30 -7.41
N LYS A 69 15.53 -12.33 -6.79
CA LYS A 69 15.15 -12.77 -5.44
C LYS A 69 15.48 -11.74 -4.35
N ALA A 70 16.58 -11.01 -4.48
CA ALA A 70 16.90 -9.93 -3.56
C ALA A 70 15.91 -8.78 -3.68
N GLU A 71 15.55 -8.39 -4.91
CA GLU A 71 14.50 -7.39 -5.17
C GLU A 71 13.15 -7.84 -4.58
N LEU A 72 12.74 -9.08 -4.81
CA LEU A 72 11.49 -9.62 -4.27
C LEU A 72 11.42 -9.51 -2.74
N LYS A 73 12.53 -9.72 -2.03
CA LYS A 73 12.57 -9.53 -0.57
C LYS A 73 12.33 -8.08 -0.16
N VAL A 74 12.88 -7.14 -0.91
CA VAL A 74 12.64 -5.70 -0.69
C VAL A 74 11.16 -5.37 -0.94
N GLU A 75 10.60 -5.83 -2.05
CA GLU A 75 9.19 -5.65 -2.39
C GLU A 75 8.26 -6.23 -1.31
N GLN A 76 8.54 -7.45 -0.81
CA GLN A 76 7.79 -8.07 0.28
C GLN A 76 7.87 -7.28 1.60
N THR A 77 9.03 -6.70 1.91
CA THR A 77 9.21 -5.85 3.08
C THR A 77 8.38 -4.58 2.94
N HIS A 78 8.45 -3.95 1.79
CA HIS A 78 7.65 -2.76 1.48
C HIS A 78 6.14 -3.03 1.59
N GLY A 79 5.66 -4.16 1.08
CA GLY A 79 4.26 -4.57 1.24
C GLY A 79 3.83 -4.68 2.72
N LYS A 80 4.71 -5.19 3.59
CA LYS A 80 4.46 -5.25 5.04
C LYS A 80 4.41 -3.86 5.68
N GLU A 81 5.28 -2.95 5.28
CA GLU A 81 5.29 -1.57 5.77
C GLU A 81 4.02 -0.83 5.36
N MET A 82 3.58 -0.99 4.10
CA MET A 82 2.30 -0.45 3.62
C MET A 82 1.12 -0.98 4.43
N ALA A 83 1.10 -2.29 4.71
CA ALA A 83 0.04 -2.92 5.51
C ALA A 83 -0.01 -2.32 6.94
N ASN A 84 1.13 -2.12 7.58
CA ASN A 84 1.22 -1.53 8.90
C ASN A 84 0.74 -0.07 8.90
N SER A 85 1.17 0.73 7.93
CA SER A 85 0.74 2.13 7.79
C SER A 85 -0.76 2.26 7.57
N LEU A 86 -1.35 1.41 6.72
CA LEU A 86 -2.80 1.35 6.52
C LEU A 86 -3.57 0.96 7.79
N LYS A 87 -3.05 0.01 8.55
CA LYS A 87 -3.63 -0.40 9.83
C LYS A 87 -3.62 0.73 10.85
N GLU A 88 -2.54 1.48 10.93
CA GLU A 88 -2.44 2.65 11.81
C GLU A 88 -3.39 3.77 11.37
N ALA A 89 -3.42 4.09 10.08
CA ALA A 89 -4.33 5.08 9.52
C ALA A 89 -5.79 4.72 9.82
N THR A 90 -6.18 3.45 9.66
CA THR A 90 -7.53 2.96 9.99
C THR A 90 -7.87 3.18 11.46
N LYS A 91 -6.97 2.84 12.39
CA LYS A 91 -7.18 3.03 13.84
C LYS A 91 -7.33 4.51 14.20
N MET A 92 -6.47 5.37 13.64
CA MET A 92 -6.52 6.80 13.91
C MET A 92 -7.80 7.43 13.36
N THR A 93 -8.21 7.06 12.15
CA THR A 93 -9.45 7.55 11.53
C THR A 93 -10.68 7.13 12.35
N ALA A 94 -10.74 5.88 12.81
CA ALA A 94 -11.82 5.40 13.68
C ALA A 94 -11.87 6.16 15.03
N SER A 95 -10.72 6.50 15.60
CA SER A 95 -10.64 7.28 16.83
C SER A 95 -11.11 8.71 16.65
N LEU A 96 -10.72 9.37 15.55
CA LEU A 96 -11.17 10.71 15.20
C LEU A 96 -12.68 10.74 14.92
N LYS A 97 -13.21 9.75 14.23
CA LYS A 97 -14.66 9.61 13.98
C LYS A 97 -15.46 9.59 15.28
N LYS A 98 -15.02 8.77 16.24
CA LYS A 98 -15.65 8.72 17.57
C LYS A 98 -15.58 10.06 18.30
N LEU A 99 -14.42 10.73 18.25
CA LEU A 99 -14.22 12.04 18.89
C LEU A 99 -15.21 13.08 18.33
N TYR A 100 -15.27 13.22 17.01
CA TYR A 100 -16.12 14.23 16.38
C TYR A 100 -17.61 13.91 16.46
N THR A 101 -17.99 12.63 16.49
CA THR A 101 -19.38 12.24 16.78
C THR A 101 -19.79 12.65 18.20
N LYS A 102 -18.88 12.50 19.17
CA LYS A 102 -19.12 12.95 20.55
C LYS A 102 -19.21 14.47 20.64
N GLU A 103 -18.27 15.20 20.03
CA GLU A 103 -18.26 16.67 19.97
C GLU A 103 -19.53 17.23 19.34
N GLU A 104 -20.01 16.64 18.24
CA GLU A 104 -21.26 16.98 17.60
C GLU A 104 -22.47 16.82 18.54
N SER A 105 -22.52 15.69 19.27
CA SER A 105 -23.57 15.41 20.21
C SER A 105 -23.61 16.42 21.38
N GLU A 106 -22.43 16.80 21.88
CA GLU A 106 -22.27 17.80 22.95
C GLU A 106 -22.74 19.19 22.47
N LEU A 107 -22.30 19.62 21.27
CA LEU A 107 -22.70 20.89 20.67
C LEU A 107 -24.23 20.96 20.40
N LYS A 108 -24.82 19.88 19.90
CA LYS A 108 -26.30 19.79 19.74
C LYS A 108 -27.03 19.88 21.08
N SER A 109 -26.46 19.29 22.14
CA SER A 109 -27.05 19.41 23.48
C SER A 109 -26.98 20.84 24.00
N MET A 110 -25.84 21.53 23.80
CA MET A 110 -25.69 22.96 24.16
C MET A 110 -26.67 23.83 23.38
N GLN A 111 -26.84 23.59 22.08
CA GLN A 111 -27.80 24.30 21.24
C GLN A 111 -29.23 24.20 21.80
N LYS A 112 -29.66 22.98 22.20
CA LYS A 112 -30.99 22.78 22.83
C LYS A 112 -31.11 23.55 24.16
N VAL A 113 -30.03 23.65 24.95
CA VAL A 113 -30.04 24.43 26.21
C VAL A 113 -30.23 25.91 25.92
N VAL A 114 -29.50 26.48 24.94
CA VAL A 114 -29.64 27.89 24.52
C VAL A 114 -31.05 28.18 24.01
N GLU A 115 -31.60 27.33 23.16
CA GLU A 115 -33.00 27.45 22.67
C GLU A 115 -34.02 27.43 23.82
N LYS A 116 -33.82 26.55 24.81
CA LYS A 116 -34.67 26.48 26.00
C LYS A 116 -34.59 27.76 26.84
N GLN A 117 -33.39 28.30 27.02
CA GLN A 117 -33.16 29.55 27.75
C GLN A 117 -33.84 30.72 27.04
N GLN A 118 -33.74 30.84 25.72
CA GLN A 118 -34.44 31.86 24.92
C GLN A 118 -35.98 31.77 25.10
N LYS A 119 -36.52 30.55 25.02
CA LYS A 119 -37.95 30.34 25.24
C LYS A 119 -38.41 30.72 26.64
N THR A 120 -37.59 30.41 27.65
CA THR A 120 -37.87 30.76 29.04
C THR A 120 -37.83 32.28 29.26
N LEU A 121 -36.78 32.93 28.74
CA LEU A 121 -36.60 34.38 28.84
C LEU A 121 -37.79 35.16 28.16
N ASN A 122 -38.27 34.67 27.01
CA ASN A 122 -39.40 35.28 26.32
C ASN A 122 -40.72 35.17 27.10
N LYS A 123 -40.85 34.23 28.03
CA LYS A 123 -42.02 34.05 28.91
C LYS A 123 -41.98 34.89 30.18
N GLN A 124 -40.80 35.37 30.61
CA GLN A 124 -40.60 36.17 31.84
C GLN A 124 -41.02 37.61 31.57
N LYS A 125 -42.23 37.97 31.95
CA LYS A 125 -42.80 39.33 31.78
C LYS A 125 -42.30 40.35 32.83
N GLU A 126 -41.75 39.88 33.95
CA GLU A 126 -41.36 40.71 35.09
C GLU A 126 -39.94 41.30 34.94
N LEU A 127 -39.14 40.86 33.99
CA LEU A 127 -37.82 41.42 33.73
C LEU A 127 -37.88 42.80 33.05
N ASN A 128 -37.05 43.72 33.50
CA ASN A 128 -36.86 45.01 32.81
C ASN A 128 -36.47 44.78 31.36
N GLN A 129 -37.04 45.52 30.45
CA GLN A 129 -36.90 45.36 29.00
C GLN A 129 -35.43 45.38 28.56
N SER A 130 -34.64 46.37 29.06
CA SER A 130 -33.20 46.49 28.75
C SER A 130 -32.41 45.26 29.16
N THR A 131 -32.72 44.67 30.33
CA THR A 131 -32.08 43.45 30.83
C THR A 131 -32.43 42.25 29.95
N ARG A 132 -33.68 42.14 29.54
CA ARG A 132 -34.18 41.08 28.64
C ARG A 132 -33.45 41.18 27.31
N ASP A 133 -33.37 42.36 26.70
CA ASP A 133 -32.78 42.57 25.38
C ASP A 133 -31.28 42.21 25.39
N ASN A 134 -30.58 42.58 26.46
CA ASN A 134 -29.14 42.20 26.64
C ASN A 134 -28.95 40.69 26.75
N TYR A 135 -29.83 39.97 27.47
CA TYR A 135 -29.79 38.53 27.57
C TYR A 135 -30.13 37.85 26.23
N LEU A 136 -31.09 38.35 25.51
CA LEU A 136 -31.42 37.84 24.18
C LEU A 136 -30.27 37.98 23.20
N LEU A 137 -29.61 39.15 23.19
CA LEU A 137 -28.45 39.41 22.36
C LEU A 137 -27.29 38.45 22.71
N PHE A 138 -27.06 38.17 23.99
CA PHE A 138 -26.06 37.22 24.44
C PHE A 138 -26.38 35.80 23.96
N LEU A 139 -27.61 35.36 24.10
CA LEU A 139 -28.04 34.03 23.66
C LEU A 139 -27.98 33.87 22.13
N GLU A 140 -28.31 34.93 21.39
CA GLU A 140 -28.15 34.95 19.93
C GLU A 140 -26.70 34.83 19.50
N LYS A 141 -25.78 35.52 20.21
CA LYS A 141 -24.34 35.37 19.96
C LYS A 141 -23.87 33.94 20.22
N GLN A 142 -24.27 33.35 21.36
CA GLN A 142 -23.96 31.94 21.66
C GLN A 142 -24.50 30.99 20.60
N GLN A 143 -25.72 31.22 20.12
CA GLN A 143 -26.32 30.38 19.08
C GLN A 143 -25.54 30.46 17.76
N LYS A 144 -25.06 31.65 17.38
CA LYS A 144 -24.18 31.81 16.21
C LYS A 144 -22.87 31.08 16.38
N GLU A 145 -22.22 31.22 17.54
CA GLU A 145 -20.93 30.52 17.84
C GLU A 145 -21.12 29.00 17.80
N LEU A 146 -22.19 28.46 18.39
CA LEU A 146 -22.52 27.03 18.30
C LEU A 146 -22.78 26.59 16.86
N GLY A 147 -23.45 27.43 16.06
CA GLY A 147 -23.66 27.17 14.64
C GLY A 147 -22.36 27.09 13.84
N TYR A 148 -21.37 27.94 14.13
CA TYR A 148 -20.04 27.86 13.53
C TYR A 148 -19.31 26.58 13.94
N SER A 149 -19.31 26.26 15.24
CA SER A 149 -18.68 25.04 15.76
C SER A 149 -19.29 23.78 15.16
N LEU A 150 -20.61 23.71 15.00
CA LEU A 150 -21.28 22.58 14.36
C LEU A 150 -20.90 22.42 12.88
N ARG A 151 -20.76 23.55 12.15
CA ARG A 151 -20.27 23.50 10.75
C ARG A 151 -18.83 22.97 10.69
N GLU A 152 -17.97 23.46 11.58
CA GLU A 152 -16.58 23.01 11.63
C GLU A 152 -16.47 21.50 11.94
N VAL A 153 -17.31 20.98 12.85
CA VAL A 153 -17.37 19.53 13.12
C VAL A 153 -17.87 18.77 11.91
N ALA A 154 -18.89 19.28 11.20
CA ALA A 154 -19.39 18.64 9.98
C ALA A 154 -18.32 18.60 8.87
N ASP A 155 -17.53 19.66 8.71
CA ASP A 155 -16.44 19.68 7.74
C ASP A 155 -15.33 18.68 8.10
N ARG A 156 -15.01 18.54 9.40
CA ARG A 156 -14.09 17.52 9.89
C ARG A 156 -14.60 16.11 9.66
N GLN A 157 -15.90 15.86 9.82
CA GLN A 157 -16.52 14.56 9.53
C GLN A 157 -16.47 14.22 8.05
N ARG A 158 -16.65 15.20 7.15
CA ARG A 158 -16.47 15.01 5.69
C ARG A 158 -15.02 14.62 5.38
N ALA A 159 -14.06 15.35 5.95
CA ALA A 159 -12.64 15.01 5.76
C ALA A 159 -12.30 13.59 6.24
N ILE A 160 -12.97 13.10 7.30
CA ILE A 160 -12.83 11.71 7.75
C ILE A 160 -13.41 10.72 6.74
N ALA A 161 -14.55 11.02 6.13
CA ALA A 161 -15.14 10.17 5.09
C ALA A 161 -14.21 10.05 3.86
N ASP A 162 -13.57 11.17 3.46
CA ASP A 162 -12.57 11.17 2.39
C ASP A 162 -11.35 10.33 2.75
N LEU A 163 -10.90 10.38 4.02
CA LEU A 163 -9.82 9.53 4.52
C LEU A 163 -10.22 8.05 4.54
N GLU A 164 -11.42 7.70 4.94
CA GLU A 164 -11.94 6.33 4.90
C GLU A 164 -11.92 5.78 3.46
N THR A 165 -12.34 6.59 2.49
CA THR A 165 -12.27 6.25 1.06
C THR A 165 -10.84 6.05 0.59
N SER A 166 -9.93 6.93 0.99
CA SER A 166 -8.50 6.84 0.64
C SER A 166 -7.84 5.59 1.24
N ILE A 167 -8.18 5.23 2.48
CA ILE A 167 -7.72 4.01 3.14
C ILE A 167 -8.23 2.77 2.39
N GLN A 168 -9.50 2.75 2.00
CA GLN A 168 -10.08 1.64 1.25
C GLN A 168 -9.40 1.44 -0.11
N ASN A 169 -9.13 2.54 -0.83
CA ASN A 169 -8.36 2.49 -2.08
C ASN A 169 -6.93 1.99 -1.84
N GLY A 170 -6.29 2.42 -0.74
CA GLY A 170 -4.99 1.93 -0.33
C GLY A 170 -4.97 0.42 -0.03
N GLN A 171 -6.00 -0.09 0.63
CA GLN A 171 -6.16 -1.53 0.90
C GLN A 171 -6.30 -2.34 -0.39
N THR A 172 -7.08 -1.86 -1.35
CA THR A 172 -7.23 -2.53 -2.66
C THR A 172 -5.90 -2.59 -3.39
N ARG A 173 -5.14 -1.47 -3.43
CA ARG A 173 -3.82 -1.42 -4.05
C ARG A 173 -2.81 -2.35 -3.35
N LEU A 174 -2.82 -2.39 -2.03
CA LEU A 174 -1.97 -3.31 -1.26
C LEU A 174 -2.29 -4.77 -1.60
N GLN A 175 -3.56 -5.12 -1.74
CA GLN A 175 -3.97 -6.47 -2.12
C GLN A 175 -3.43 -6.85 -3.49
N THR A 176 -3.55 -5.97 -4.49
CA THR A 176 -2.97 -6.16 -5.82
C THR A 176 -1.45 -6.33 -5.74
N TYR A 177 -0.76 -5.46 -5.00
CA TYR A 177 0.69 -5.52 -4.80
C TYR A 177 1.14 -6.86 -4.17
N ILE A 178 0.41 -7.36 -3.18
CA ILE A 178 0.69 -8.65 -2.55
C ILE A 178 0.50 -9.79 -3.56
N GLN A 179 -0.54 -9.75 -4.37
CA GLN A 179 -0.79 -10.76 -5.41
C GLN A 179 0.33 -10.78 -6.45
N GLU A 180 0.75 -9.60 -6.92
CA GLU A 180 1.86 -9.47 -7.88
C GLU A 180 3.18 -10.00 -7.31
N THR A 181 3.50 -9.68 -6.05
CA THR A 181 4.70 -10.20 -5.38
C THR A 181 4.65 -11.71 -5.16
N GLN A 182 3.49 -12.27 -4.88
CA GLN A 182 3.29 -13.71 -4.77
C GLN A 182 3.47 -14.41 -6.12
N GLN A 183 2.91 -13.84 -7.20
CA GLN A 183 3.10 -14.37 -8.55
C GLN A 183 4.57 -14.33 -8.95
N LYS A 184 5.26 -13.21 -8.74
CA LYS A 184 6.72 -13.08 -8.98
C LYS A 184 7.53 -14.12 -8.21
N ALA A 185 7.12 -14.45 -6.98
CA ALA A 185 7.77 -15.49 -6.19
C ALA A 185 7.61 -16.89 -6.80
N LEU A 186 6.43 -17.21 -7.31
CA LEU A 186 6.14 -18.46 -8.00
C LEU A 186 6.93 -18.59 -9.30
N ASP A 187 6.93 -17.53 -10.11
CA ASP A 187 7.66 -17.48 -11.38
C ASP A 187 9.17 -17.66 -11.16
N LEU A 188 9.73 -16.99 -10.13
CA LEU A 188 11.14 -17.16 -9.75
C LEU A 188 11.46 -18.59 -9.29
N ALA A 189 10.57 -19.23 -8.53
CA ALA A 189 10.74 -20.62 -8.11
C ALA A 189 10.74 -21.57 -9.30
N GLN A 190 9.87 -21.33 -10.27
CA GLN A 190 9.81 -22.12 -11.51
C GLN A 190 11.08 -21.93 -12.35
N LEU A 191 11.54 -20.69 -12.55
CA LEU A 191 12.79 -20.39 -13.27
C LEU A 191 14.00 -21.06 -12.60
N GLU A 192 14.05 -21.05 -11.26
CA GLU A 192 15.14 -21.72 -10.52
C GLU A 192 15.10 -23.23 -10.71
N ALA A 193 13.95 -23.84 -10.68
CA ALA A 193 13.79 -25.28 -10.91
C ALA A 193 14.23 -25.66 -12.35
N GLU A 194 13.83 -24.87 -13.32
CA GLU A 194 14.21 -25.05 -14.72
C GLU A 194 15.72 -24.85 -14.93
N LEU A 195 16.33 -23.82 -14.31
CA LEU A 195 17.77 -23.61 -14.36
C LEU A 195 18.53 -24.78 -13.77
N LYS A 196 18.08 -25.34 -12.64
CA LYS A 196 18.68 -26.53 -12.03
C LYS A 196 18.61 -27.73 -12.97
N ALA A 197 17.48 -27.96 -13.63
CA ALA A 197 17.31 -29.05 -14.60
C ALA A 197 18.27 -28.89 -15.78
N ARG A 198 18.33 -27.68 -16.40
CA ARG A 198 19.25 -27.38 -17.52
C ARG A 198 20.72 -27.54 -17.10
N THR A 199 21.08 -27.09 -15.89
CA THR A 199 22.44 -27.25 -15.35
C THR A 199 22.80 -28.74 -15.13
N ALA A 200 21.88 -29.55 -14.66
CA ALA A 200 22.08 -30.99 -14.50
C ALA A 200 22.32 -31.69 -15.86
N THR A 201 21.52 -31.36 -16.87
CA THR A 201 21.67 -31.88 -18.22
C THR A 201 23.02 -31.44 -18.82
N LEU A 202 23.41 -30.18 -18.67
CA LEU A 202 24.73 -29.70 -19.11
C LEU A 202 25.87 -30.47 -18.48
N LYS A 203 25.83 -30.72 -17.16
CA LYS A 203 26.86 -31.52 -16.46
C LYS A 203 26.95 -32.93 -17.01
N ALA A 204 25.83 -33.56 -17.35
CA ALA A 204 25.82 -34.88 -17.97
C ALA A 204 26.53 -34.83 -19.34
N GLU A 205 26.21 -33.86 -20.18
CA GLU A 205 26.81 -33.67 -21.51
C GLU A 205 28.32 -33.35 -21.41
N GLN A 206 28.73 -32.51 -20.46
CA GLN A 206 30.16 -32.26 -20.20
C GLN A 206 30.96 -33.53 -19.81
N LYS A 207 30.30 -34.42 -19.05
CA LYS A 207 30.91 -35.72 -18.70
C LYS A 207 31.05 -36.60 -19.94
N THR A 208 30.02 -36.65 -20.79
CA THR A 208 30.07 -37.38 -22.07
C THR A 208 31.13 -36.78 -23.01
N ALA A 209 31.24 -35.48 -23.15
CA ALA A 209 32.23 -34.81 -23.98
C ALA A 209 33.68 -35.08 -23.51
N LYS A 210 33.92 -35.36 -22.23
CA LYS A 210 35.22 -35.76 -21.70
C LYS A 210 35.61 -37.20 -22.07
N SER A 211 34.63 -38.07 -22.29
CA SER A 211 34.88 -39.45 -22.68
C SER A 211 35.02 -39.65 -24.21
N LEU A 212 34.73 -38.61 -25.02
CA LEU A 212 34.99 -38.59 -26.46
C LEU A 212 36.44 -38.14 -26.72
N GLN A 213 37.40 -38.98 -26.33
CA GLN A 213 38.83 -38.77 -26.66
C GLN A 213 39.20 -39.65 -27.85
#